data_0c3bb2952a6580efc9e335d1bbe4837d
#
_entry.id   0c3bb2952a6580efc9e335d1bbe4837d
#
_cell.length_a   1.000
_cell.length_b   1.000
_cell.length_c   1.000
_cell.angle_alpha   90.00
_cell.angle_beta   90.00
_cell.angle_gamma   90.00
#
_symmetry.space_group_name_H-M   'P 1'
#
loop_
_entity.id
_entity.type
_entity.pdbx_description
1 polymer ?
#
loop_
_entity_poly.entity_id
_entity_poly.type
_entity_poly.pdbx_seq_one_letter_code
_entity_poly.pdbx_strand_id
1 'polypeptide(L)'
;MANESKFLPKSFRVPIISEATATRTLREEESGATCLFDRAAGIVYTLPAACAVGTSFDFVTAVTITSNAAKVITGAAAELMVGQILNIDTDTSDTLAGWKSLVGTSNIAVTMNGSTTGGIIGDCIRCVKVTTTKWSVTGFTLATGTVATPFATS
;
A
#
# COMPACT_ATOMS: atom_id res chain seq x y z
N MET A 1 -17.67 32.26 34.82
CA MET A 1 -17.07 32.17 33.45
C MET A 1 -16.94 30.71 33.11
N ALA A 2 -17.79 30.26 32.22
CA ALA A 2 -17.73 28.90 31.78
C ALA A 2 -16.47 28.72 30.89
N ASN A 3 -15.53 27.95 31.36
CA ASN A 3 -14.42 27.50 30.55
C ASN A 3 -14.96 26.44 29.59
N GLU A 4 -15.48 26.91 28.47
CA GLU A 4 -15.84 25.98 27.40
C GLU A 4 -14.59 25.36 26.88
N SER A 5 -14.30 24.18 27.38
CA SER A 5 -13.37 23.25 26.80
C SER A 5 -13.84 22.96 25.36
N LYS A 6 -13.33 23.74 24.42
CA LYS A 6 -13.50 23.52 22.97
C LYS A 6 -12.72 22.31 22.46
N PHE A 7 -12.47 21.35 23.32
CA PHE A 7 -12.04 20.02 22.92
C PHE A 7 -13.28 19.15 22.70
N LEU A 8 -13.92 19.38 21.60
CA LEU A 8 -14.70 18.32 20.98
C LEU A 8 -13.70 17.45 20.21
N PRO A 9 -13.42 16.26 20.66
CA PRO A 9 -12.78 15.30 19.80
C PRO A 9 -13.81 14.93 18.74
N LYS A 10 -13.87 15.68 17.66
CA LYS A 10 -14.37 15.10 16.43
C LYS A 10 -13.50 13.88 16.23
N SER A 11 -14.11 12.73 16.48
CA SER A 11 -13.66 11.41 16.15
C SER A 11 -12.30 11.39 15.44
N PHE A 12 -11.22 11.03 16.14
CA PHE A 12 -9.92 10.72 15.54
C PHE A 12 -10.01 9.40 14.76
N ARG A 13 -10.95 9.35 13.82
CA ARG A 13 -11.07 8.21 12.92
C ARG A 13 -10.08 8.42 11.79
N VAL A 14 -9.32 7.37 11.50
CA VAL A 14 -8.50 7.33 10.29
C VAL A 14 -9.44 7.44 9.09
N PRO A 15 -9.19 8.37 8.15
CA PRO A 15 -9.98 8.45 6.93
C PRO A 15 -9.86 7.15 6.12
N ILE A 16 -10.98 6.63 5.67
CA ILE A 16 -11.02 5.43 4.82
C ILE A 16 -11.32 5.86 3.39
N ILE A 17 -10.51 5.39 2.45
CA ILE A 17 -10.71 5.53 1.02
C ILE A 17 -11.12 4.18 0.45
N SER A 18 -12.34 4.08 -0.02
CA SER A 18 -12.90 2.94 -0.76
C SER A 18 -13.17 3.40 -2.19
N GLU A 19 -12.77 2.62 -3.18
CA GLU A 19 -12.80 3.03 -4.58
C GLU A 19 -13.49 1.96 -5.45
N ALA A 20 -14.58 2.35 -6.10
CA ALA A 20 -15.31 1.46 -7.00
C ALA A 20 -14.66 1.32 -8.39
N THR A 21 -13.76 2.25 -8.75
CA THR A 21 -13.09 2.26 -10.05
C THR A 21 -11.80 1.42 -10.04
N ALA A 22 -11.29 1.10 -11.21
CA ALA A 22 -10.08 0.29 -11.35
C ALA A 22 -8.80 1.08 -11.02
N THR A 23 -8.88 2.41 -11.00
CA THR A 23 -7.71 3.30 -10.81
C THR A 23 -8.08 4.50 -9.95
N ARG A 24 -7.16 4.93 -9.10
CA ARG A 24 -7.27 6.17 -8.33
C ARG A 24 -5.91 6.82 -8.14
N THR A 25 -5.81 8.10 -8.43
CA THR A 25 -4.67 8.93 -8.02
C THR A 25 -4.98 9.57 -6.68
N LEU A 26 -4.14 9.30 -5.68
CA LEU A 26 -4.23 9.89 -4.35
C LEU A 26 -3.67 11.32 -4.37
N ARG A 27 -4.17 12.15 -3.46
CA ARG A 27 -3.75 13.53 -3.29
C ARG A 27 -3.04 13.72 -1.97
N GLU A 28 -2.16 14.71 -1.89
CA GLU A 28 -1.38 14.99 -0.69
C GLU A 28 -2.28 15.30 0.53
N GLU A 29 -3.38 16.00 0.32
CA GLU A 29 -4.34 16.33 1.38
C GLU A 29 -5.09 15.11 1.96
N GLU A 30 -4.99 13.96 1.30
CA GLU A 30 -5.52 12.68 1.77
C GLU A 30 -4.50 11.90 2.63
N SER A 31 -3.35 12.51 2.94
CA SER A 31 -2.30 11.89 3.77
C SER A 31 -2.83 11.40 5.11
N GLY A 32 -2.41 10.21 5.51
CA GLY A 32 -2.88 9.52 6.71
C GLY A 32 -4.11 8.65 6.49
N ALA A 33 -4.64 8.60 5.28
CA ALA A 33 -5.78 7.73 4.98
C ALA A 33 -5.38 6.25 4.85
N THR A 34 -6.33 5.38 5.16
CA THR A 34 -6.29 3.96 4.80
C THR A 34 -7.09 3.74 3.52
N CYS A 35 -6.40 3.26 2.49
CA CYS A 35 -6.96 2.94 1.19
C CYS A 35 -7.32 1.46 1.14
N LEU A 36 -8.52 1.12 0.72
CA LEU A 36 -8.97 -0.26 0.66
C LEU A 36 -8.79 -0.84 -0.76
N PHE A 37 -8.24 -2.04 -0.83
CA PHE A 37 -8.41 -2.91 -1.99
C PHE A 37 -9.69 -3.73 -1.77
N ASP A 38 -10.82 -3.14 -2.08
CA ASP A 38 -12.16 -3.70 -1.86
C ASP A 38 -12.82 -4.22 -3.14
N ARG A 39 -12.03 -4.38 -4.18
CA ARG A 39 -12.46 -4.89 -5.49
C ARG A 39 -11.64 -6.12 -5.88
N ALA A 40 -12.31 -7.26 -6.07
CA ALA A 40 -11.67 -8.52 -6.47
C ALA A 40 -10.92 -8.44 -7.82
N ALA A 41 -11.32 -7.52 -8.70
CA ALA A 41 -10.63 -7.26 -9.97
C ALA A 41 -9.39 -6.34 -9.84
N GLY A 42 -8.95 -6.08 -8.61
CA GLY A 42 -7.81 -5.20 -8.34
C GLY A 42 -8.12 -3.70 -8.53
N ILE A 43 -7.32 -2.89 -7.89
CA ILE A 43 -7.32 -1.42 -7.99
C ILE A 43 -5.88 -0.97 -8.13
N VAL A 44 -5.62 0.02 -8.97
CA VAL A 44 -4.33 0.70 -9.06
C VAL A 44 -4.42 2.03 -8.33
N TYR A 45 -3.75 2.15 -7.19
CA TYR A 45 -3.55 3.42 -6.50
C TYR A 45 -2.25 4.06 -6.96
N THR A 46 -2.33 5.30 -7.44
CA THR A 46 -1.16 6.12 -7.77
C THR A 46 -0.89 7.08 -6.62
N LEU A 47 0.29 7.01 -6.03
CA LEU A 47 0.73 7.93 -4.98
C LEU A 47 0.87 9.35 -5.54
N PRO A 48 0.65 10.42 -4.75
CA PRO A 48 0.75 11.77 -5.24
C PRO A 48 2.20 12.09 -5.66
N ALA A 49 2.37 12.62 -6.86
CA ALA A 49 3.64 13.13 -7.34
C ALA A 49 4.02 14.42 -6.60
N ALA A 50 5.32 14.61 -6.36
CA ALA A 50 5.89 15.85 -5.78
C ALA A 50 5.26 16.32 -4.46
N CYS A 51 4.70 15.40 -3.67
CA CYS A 51 4.16 15.69 -2.34
C CYS A 51 5.26 15.90 -1.29
N ALA A 52 4.90 16.49 -0.17
CA ALA A 52 5.81 16.75 0.96
C ALA A 52 6.33 15.44 1.58
N VAL A 53 7.56 15.52 2.10
CA VAL A 53 8.12 14.45 2.95
C VAL A 53 7.26 14.31 4.20
N GLY A 54 6.94 13.05 4.56
CA GLY A 54 6.02 12.73 5.65
C GLY A 54 4.59 12.37 5.17
N THR A 55 4.24 12.66 3.91
CA THR A 55 3.00 12.16 3.32
C THR A 55 2.95 10.64 3.41
N SER A 56 1.83 10.08 3.88
CA SER A 56 1.73 8.64 4.14
C SER A 56 0.35 8.10 3.81
N PHE A 57 0.31 6.83 3.41
CA PHE A 57 -0.91 6.08 3.16
C PHE A 57 -0.74 4.65 3.65
N ASP A 58 -1.80 4.11 4.23
CA ASP A 58 -1.93 2.70 4.55
C ASP A 58 -2.85 2.04 3.51
N PHE A 59 -2.53 0.83 3.08
CA PHE A 59 -3.32 0.05 2.14
C PHE A 59 -3.71 -1.27 2.78
N VAL A 60 -4.98 -1.63 2.72
CA VAL A 60 -5.50 -2.87 3.29
C VAL A 60 -6.31 -3.62 2.24
N THR A 61 -6.04 -4.90 2.09
CA THR A 61 -6.84 -5.77 1.22
C THR A 61 -8.10 -6.20 1.96
N ALA A 62 -9.23 -5.61 1.59
CA ALA A 62 -10.55 -5.91 2.14
C ALA A 62 -11.25 -7.05 1.39
N VAL A 63 -10.87 -7.29 0.14
CA VAL A 63 -11.38 -8.38 -0.71
C VAL A 63 -10.20 -9.02 -1.42
N THR A 64 -10.07 -10.35 -1.37
CA THR A 64 -9.01 -11.07 -2.07
C THR A 64 -9.07 -10.80 -3.58
N ILE A 65 -7.93 -10.47 -4.16
CA ILE A 65 -7.77 -10.20 -5.59
C ILE A 65 -7.89 -11.52 -6.35
N THR A 66 -8.72 -11.56 -7.37
CA THR A 66 -8.93 -12.77 -8.17
C THR A 66 -8.66 -12.57 -9.66
N SER A 67 -8.61 -11.32 -10.12
CA SER A 67 -8.27 -11.00 -11.51
C SER A 67 -7.64 -9.62 -11.59
N ASN A 68 -6.73 -9.40 -12.52
CA ASN A 68 -5.82 -8.26 -12.56
C ASN A 68 -5.03 -8.15 -11.24
N ALA A 69 -4.18 -7.20 -11.10
CA ALA A 69 -3.42 -7.02 -9.86
C ALA A 69 -3.91 -5.78 -9.09
N ALA A 70 -3.90 -5.87 -7.76
CA ALA A 70 -3.90 -4.69 -6.92
C ALA A 70 -2.50 -4.08 -6.95
N LYS A 71 -2.40 -2.75 -7.17
CA LYS A 71 -1.12 -2.06 -7.26
C LYS A 71 -1.11 -0.78 -6.44
N VAL A 72 0.06 -0.48 -5.87
CA VAL A 72 0.42 0.86 -5.43
C VAL A 72 1.60 1.29 -6.27
N ILE A 73 1.50 2.40 -7.00
CA ILE A 73 2.56 2.91 -7.86
C ILE A 73 2.96 4.34 -7.47
N THR A 74 4.20 4.73 -7.73
CA THR A 74 4.66 6.10 -7.54
C THR A 74 4.02 7.04 -8.56
N GLY A 75 3.80 8.30 -8.18
CA GLY A 75 3.17 9.30 -9.05
C GLY A 75 4.10 9.92 -10.08
N ALA A 76 5.42 9.79 -9.91
CA ALA A 76 6.42 10.34 -10.82
C ALA A 76 7.48 9.30 -11.16
N ALA A 77 7.96 9.31 -12.40
CA ALA A 77 8.94 8.34 -12.92
C ALA A 77 10.30 8.38 -12.17
N ALA A 78 10.66 9.50 -11.57
CA ALA A 78 11.89 9.64 -10.77
C ALA A 78 11.73 9.15 -9.33
N GLU A 79 10.54 8.79 -8.90
CA GLU A 79 10.27 8.32 -7.54
C GLU A 79 10.42 6.81 -7.46
N LEU A 80 11.07 6.35 -6.40
CA LEU A 80 11.32 4.94 -6.17
C LEU A 80 10.68 4.48 -4.86
N MET A 81 10.29 3.23 -4.83
CA MET A 81 9.90 2.54 -3.61
C MET A 81 11.13 1.85 -2.99
N VAL A 82 11.36 2.09 -1.71
CA VAL A 82 12.44 1.47 -0.93
C VAL A 82 11.84 0.87 0.33
N GLY A 83 12.27 -0.33 0.70
CA GLY A 83 11.74 -0.96 1.91
C GLY A 83 11.61 -2.46 1.78
N GLN A 84 10.74 -3.01 2.61
CA GLN A 84 10.61 -4.46 2.72
C GLN A 84 9.16 -4.87 3.04
N ILE A 85 8.78 -6.03 2.52
CA ILE A 85 7.49 -6.66 2.77
C ILE A 85 7.77 -8.09 3.24
N LEU A 86 7.14 -8.47 4.35
CA LEU A 86 7.13 -9.83 4.84
C LEU A 86 5.89 -10.54 4.30
N ASN A 87 6.10 -11.72 3.75
CA ASN A 87 5.07 -12.53 3.15
C ASN A 87 5.01 -13.89 3.87
N ILE A 88 3.83 -14.22 4.37
CA ILE A 88 3.55 -15.51 5.00
C ILE A 88 2.95 -16.41 3.93
N ASP A 89 3.66 -17.50 3.63
CA ASP A 89 3.14 -18.56 2.78
C ASP A 89 2.10 -19.36 3.55
N THR A 90 0.87 -19.41 3.05
CA THR A 90 -0.28 -20.06 3.70
C THR A 90 -0.56 -21.46 3.14
N ASP A 91 0.34 -21.99 2.33
CA ASP A 91 0.24 -23.39 1.89
C ASP A 91 0.84 -24.38 2.91
N THR A 92 1.17 -25.58 2.51
CA THR A 92 1.56 -26.66 3.41
C THR A 92 2.82 -26.40 4.25
N SER A 93 3.60 -25.38 3.96
CA SER A 93 4.86 -25.09 4.67
C SER A 93 4.80 -23.89 5.62
N ASP A 94 3.80 -23.00 5.48
CA ASP A 94 3.62 -21.78 6.29
C ASP A 94 4.93 -21.01 6.51
N THR A 95 5.75 -20.89 5.47
CA THR A 95 7.06 -20.25 5.58
C THR A 95 6.95 -18.73 5.52
N LEU A 96 7.90 -18.05 6.15
CA LEU A 96 8.04 -16.61 6.09
C LEU A 96 9.07 -16.23 5.03
N ALA A 97 8.66 -15.50 4.01
CA ALA A 97 9.53 -14.92 3.00
C ALA A 97 9.66 -13.40 3.21
N GLY A 98 10.88 -12.89 3.17
CA GLY A 98 11.18 -11.45 3.23
C GLY A 98 11.57 -10.93 1.86
N TRP A 99 10.87 -9.90 1.39
CA TRP A 99 11.15 -9.23 0.13
C TRP A 99 11.63 -7.80 0.39
N LYS A 100 12.71 -7.42 -0.24
CA LYS A 100 13.19 -6.03 -0.22
C LYS A 100 13.17 -5.45 -1.63
N SER A 101 12.96 -4.14 -1.73
CA SER A 101 13.22 -3.44 -2.98
C SER A 101 14.71 -3.53 -3.30
N LEU A 102 15.06 -3.81 -4.53
CA LEU A 102 16.45 -3.93 -4.95
C LEU A 102 17.09 -2.54 -5.02
N VAL A 103 18.22 -2.36 -4.34
CA VAL A 103 19.00 -1.10 -4.39
C VAL A 103 19.53 -0.91 -5.81
N GLY A 104 19.32 0.27 -6.39
CA GLY A 104 19.75 0.60 -7.74
C GLY A 104 18.81 0.10 -8.84
N THR A 105 17.66 -0.48 -8.51
CA THR A 105 16.63 -0.85 -9.47
C THR A 105 15.47 0.12 -9.43
N SER A 106 14.71 0.15 -10.52
CA SER A 106 13.57 1.05 -10.72
C SER A 106 12.29 0.49 -10.09
N ASN A 107 12.33 0.03 -8.82
CA ASN A 107 11.11 -0.40 -8.17
C ASN A 107 10.20 0.81 -7.91
N ILE A 108 9.17 0.95 -8.71
CA ILE A 108 8.20 2.04 -8.65
C ILE A 108 6.82 1.56 -8.22
N ALA A 109 6.64 0.25 -8.02
CA ALA A 109 5.36 -0.33 -7.68
C ALA A 109 5.48 -1.47 -6.66
N VAL A 110 4.40 -1.67 -5.92
CA VAL A 110 4.06 -2.91 -5.24
C VAL A 110 2.85 -3.50 -5.98
N THR A 111 2.97 -4.75 -6.40
CA THR A 111 1.96 -5.45 -7.20
C THR A 111 1.57 -6.75 -6.51
N MET A 112 0.29 -6.92 -6.25
CA MET A 112 -0.29 -8.06 -5.55
C MET A 112 -1.34 -8.74 -6.43
N ASN A 113 -1.17 -10.04 -6.66
CA ASN A 113 -1.98 -10.80 -7.61
C ASN A 113 -3.07 -11.68 -6.99
N GLY A 114 -3.20 -11.62 -5.67
CA GLY A 114 -4.17 -12.44 -4.93
C GLY A 114 -3.71 -13.87 -4.62
N SER A 115 -2.45 -14.19 -4.93
CA SER A 115 -1.85 -15.51 -4.66
C SER A 115 -0.37 -15.38 -4.28
N THR A 116 0.55 -15.38 -5.22
CA THR A 116 1.99 -15.51 -4.97
C THR A 116 2.69 -14.25 -4.46
N THR A 117 2.09 -13.06 -4.66
CA THR A 117 2.68 -11.76 -4.29
C THR A 117 1.87 -10.98 -3.26
N GLY A 118 0.91 -11.62 -2.61
CA GLY A 118 -0.06 -10.94 -1.74
C GLY A 118 -1.34 -10.57 -2.49
N GLY A 119 -2.18 -9.77 -1.86
CA GLY A 119 -3.52 -9.41 -2.34
C GLY A 119 -4.61 -10.32 -1.78
N ILE A 120 -4.34 -10.97 -0.68
CA ILE A 120 -5.29 -11.78 0.09
C ILE A 120 -5.90 -10.91 1.18
N ILE A 121 -7.16 -11.15 1.50
CA ILE A 121 -7.88 -10.40 2.54
C ILE A 121 -7.08 -10.37 3.85
N GLY A 122 -6.89 -9.17 4.41
CA GLY A 122 -6.11 -8.93 5.63
C GLY A 122 -4.68 -8.41 5.38
N ASP A 123 -4.18 -8.46 4.15
CA ASP A 123 -2.88 -7.89 3.80
C ASP A 123 -2.84 -6.39 4.06
N CYS A 124 -1.69 -5.90 4.53
CA CYS A 124 -1.49 -4.49 4.77
C CYS A 124 -0.12 -4.01 4.29
N ILE A 125 -0.10 -2.82 3.71
CA ILE A 125 1.10 -2.14 3.23
C ILE A 125 1.03 -0.68 3.66
N ARG A 126 2.14 -0.15 4.16
CA ARG A 126 2.29 1.27 4.46
C ARG A 126 3.33 1.90 3.55
N CYS A 127 3.00 3.05 2.98
CA CYS A 127 3.88 3.88 2.17
C CYS A 127 4.07 5.25 2.84
N VAL A 128 5.33 5.68 3.02
CA VAL A 128 5.67 6.99 3.59
C VAL A 128 6.68 7.69 2.69
N LYS A 129 6.40 8.92 2.30
CA LYS A 129 7.37 9.75 1.57
C LYS A 129 8.51 10.15 2.49
N VAL A 130 9.71 9.62 2.27
CA VAL A 130 10.88 9.82 3.14
C VAL A 130 11.91 10.77 2.57
N THR A 131 11.93 10.95 1.25
CA THR A 131 12.70 11.98 0.55
C THR A 131 11.92 12.49 -0.64
N THR A 132 12.41 13.51 -1.33
CA THR A 132 11.78 14.05 -2.55
C THR A 132 11.59 13.01 -3.66
N THR A 133 12.40 11.92 -3.65
CA THR A 133 12.39 10.89 -4.69
C THR A 133 12.13 9.48 -4.16
N LYS A 134 11.87 9.30 -2.86
CA LYS A 134 11.72 7.96 -2.28
C LYS A 134 10.50 7.83 -1.38
N TRP A 135 9.81 6.72 -1.56
CA TRP A 135 8.76 6.22 -0.70
C TRP A 135 9.28 5.02 0.08
N SER A 136 9.25 5.08 1.41
CA SER A 136 9.49 3.91 2.27
C SER A 136 8.25 3.01 2.25
N VAL A 137 8.46 1.73 2.00
CA VAL A 137 7.39 0.73 1.94
C VAL A 137 7.66 -0.33 2.99
N THR A 138 6.68 -0.58 3.84
CA THR A 138 6.67 -1.71 4.79
C THR A 138 5.34 -2.42 4.70
N GLY A 139 5.31 -3.73 4.93
CA GLY A 139 4.05 -4.45 4.88
C GLY A 139 4.14 -5.90 5.32
N PHE A 140 2.94 -6.45 5.51
CA PHE A 140 2.71 -7.86 5.80
C PHE A 140 1.67 -8.36 4.81
N THR A 141 1.98 -9.43 4.11
CA THR A 141 1.10 -10.02 3.11
C THR A 141 1.03 -11.53 3.29
N LEU A 142 -0.06 -12.10 2.84
CA LEU A 142 -0.26 -13.55 2.74
C LEU A 142 -0.03 -13.97 1.29
N ALA A 143 0.55 -15.14 1.10
CA ALA A 143 0.68 -15.73 -0.23
C ALA A 143 0.44 -17.23 -0.21
N THR A 144 0.30 -17.81 -1.38
CA THR A 144 0.14 -19.25 -1.59
C THR A 144 0.86 -19.67 -2.86
N GLY A 145 1.26 -20.92 -2.94
CA GLY A 145 2.02 -21.44 -4.07
C GLY A 145 3.48 -20.99 -4.05
N THR A 146 4.08 -20.79 -5.20
CA THR A 146 5.46 -20.29 -5.28
C THR A 146 5.50 -18.79 -4.99
N VAL A 147 5.85 -18.45 -3.76
CA VAL A 147 5.91 -17.07 -3.28
C VAL A 147 6.89 -16.24 -4.09
N ALA A 148 6.49 -15.06 -4.51
CA ALA A 148 7.27 -14.15 -5.36
C ALA A 148 7.29 -12.72 -4.80
N THR A 149 8.28 -11.93 -5.24
CA THR A 149 8.40 -10.53 -4.80
C THR A 149 7.23 -9.68 -5.26
N PRO A 150 6.60 -8.90 -4.37
CA PRO A 150 5.60 -7.92 -4.77
C PRO A 150 6.19 -6.63 -5.36
N PHE A 151 7.49 -6.37 -5.19
CA PHE A 151 8.14 -5.19 -5.78
C PHE A 151 8.26 -5.32 -7.30
N ALA A 152 7.85 -4.29 -8.02
CA ALA A 152 7.79 -4.28 -9.48
C ALA A 152 8.34 -2.96 -10.07
N THR A 153 8.66 -2.99 -11.36
CA THR A 153 9.17 -1.86 -12.13
C THR A 153 8.10 -1.19 -12.99
N SER A 154 6.84 -1.65 -12.89
CA SER A 154 5.69 -1.14 -13.67
C SER A 154 4.37 -1.40 -12.93
#